data_abb033a38330cb9ed40756e1d47d17a6
#
_entry.id   abb033a38330cb9ed40756e1d47d17a6
#
_cell.length_a   1.000
_cell.length_b   1.000
_cell.length_c   1.000
_cell.angle_alpha   90.00
_cell.angle_beta   90.00
_cell.angle_gamma   90.00
#
_symmetry.space_group_name_H-M   'P 1'
#
loop_
_entity.id
_entity.type
_entity.pdbx_description
1 polymer ?
#
loop_
_entity_poly.entity_id
_entity_poly.type
_entity_poly.pdbx_seq_one_letter_code
_entity_poly.pdbx_strand_id
1 'polypeptide(L)'
;MIEIRDKLYVLLRTRIDVQLTAGLTSVCQLEDDGQTMKYRFVQFYPMPGGQNKFKIIRDEKSGLYWTCSTLVPDPYQPPGPLADRGFAGNPGNMRRILMLSYSIDGLNWFQAGCVAMSRNPLESFHYASPVIVGDDLLVLSRSSIGAADRYRAYTWNPGVLSGKAKLPYNNHDSNMITLHRVKNFRSLALDLRPDFKSTASHDAISE
;
A
#
# COMPACT_ATOMS: atom_id res chain seq x y z
N MET A 1 -12.38 -5.83 2.23
CA MET A 1 -12.92 -7.10 2.75
C MET A 1 -12.39 -8.20 1.87
N ILE A 2 -11.98 -9.30 2.44
CA ILE A 2 -11.48 -10.50 1.75
C ILE A 2 -12.14 -11.73 2.37
N GLU A 3 -12.28 -12.77 1.58
CA GLU A 3 -12.79 -14.06 2.03
C GLU A 3 -11.62 -15.04 2.19
N ILE A 4 -11.54 -15.70 3.34
CA ILE A 4 -10.52 -16.70 3.64
C ILE A 4 -11.23 -17.89 4.29
N ARG A 5 -11.22 -19.05 3.64
CA ARG A 5 -11.83 -20.30 4.14
C ARG A 5 -13.28 -20.08 4.59
N ASP A 6 -14.10 -19.54 3.69
CA ASP A 6 -15.53 -19.27 3.89
C ASP A 6 -15.87 -18.29 5.03
N LYS A 7 -14.87 -17.50 5.45
CA LYS A 7 -15.03 -16.46 6.45
C LYS A 7 -14.65 -15.10 5.86
N LEU A 8 -15.43 -14.09 6.21
CA LEU A 8 -15.14 -12.72 5.80
C LEU A 8 -14.20 -12.03 6.79
N TYR A 9 -13.17 -11.40 6.26
CA TYR A 9 -12.23 -10.60 7.02
C TYR A 9 -12.13 -9.19 6.48
N VAL A 10 -11.94 -8.25 7.39
CA VAL A 10 -11.66 -6.85 7.10
C VAL A 10 -10.26 -6.54 7.57
N LEU A 11 -9.43 -6.11 6.62
CA LEU A 11 -8.11 -5.58 6.92
C LEU A 11 -8.23 -4.08 7.08
N LEU A 12 -7.89 -3.58 8.25
CA LEU A 12 -8.05 -2.18 8.61
C LEU A 12 -6.69 -1.48 8.62
N ARG A 13 -6.68 -0.28 8.08
CA ARG A 13 -5.56 0.64 8.30
C ARG A 13 -5.27 0.76 9.78
N THR A 14 -4.00 0.54 10.16
CA THR A 14 -3.61 0.53 11.58
C THR A 14 -2.43 1.47 11.81
N ARG A 15 -2.54 2.27 12.88
CA ARG A 15 -1.48 3.10 13.40
C ARG A 15 -1.47 2.95 14.92
N ILE A 16 -0.50 2.22 15.44
CA ILE A 16 -0.37 1.97 16.88
C ILE A 16 0.53 3.04 17.50
N ASP A 17 1.68 3.27 16.90
CA ASP A 17 2.53 4.39 17.21
C ASP A 17 2.95 5.13 15.93
N VAL A 18 3.79 6.13 16.09
CA VAL A 18 4.13 7.04 15.01
C VAL A 18 5.33 6.56 14.21
N GLN A 19 6.12 5.65 14.73
CA GLN A 19 7.44 5.31 14.19
C GLN A 19 7.58 3.85 13.80
N LEU A 20 7.29 2.92 14.69
CA LEU A 20 7.68 1.52 14.56
C LEU A 20 6.62 0.61 13.92
N THR A 21 5.41 1.08 13.76
CA THR A 21 4.28 0.27 13.26
C THR A 21 3.93 0.49 11.79
N ALA A 22 4.87 0.97 11.01
CA ALA A 22 4.71 1.00 9.56
C ALA A 22 4.65 -0.44 9.02
N GLY A 23 3.66 -0.71 8.17
CA GLY A 23 3.50 -2.04 7.59
C GLY A 23 2.70 -3.03 8.42
N LEU A 24 1.84 -2.58 9.35
CA LEU A 24 0.87 -3.40 10.06
C LEU A 24 -0.56 -3.11 9.62
N THR A 25 -1.40 -4.14 9.66
CA THR A 25 -2.85 -4.06 9.54
C THR A 25 -3.52 -4.77 10.71
N SER A 26 -4.67 -4.28 11.14
CA SER A 26 -5.57 -5.02 12.02
C SER A 26 -6.45 -5.93 11.19
N VAL A 27 -6.46 -7.20 11.52
CA VAL A 27 -7.33 -8.20 10.90
C VAL A 27 -8.52 -8.41 11.82
N CYS A 28 -9.71 -8.14 11.30
CA CYS A 28 -10.97 -8.38 11.99
C CYS A 28 -11.80 -9.38 11.20
N GLN A 29 -12.36 -10.36 11.87
CA GLN A 29 -13.37 -11.24 11.30
C GLN A 29 -14.71 -10.53 11.34
N LEU A 30 -15.45 -10.57 10.23
CA LEU A 30 -16.82 -10.13 10.18
C LEU A 30 -17.71 -11.32 10.52
N GLU A 31 -18.53 -11.17 11.54
CA GLU A 31 -19.53 -12.14 11.99
C GLU A 31 -20.90 -11.55 11.74
N ASP A 32 -21.74 -12.27 10.99
CA ASP A 32 -23.09 -11.87 10.64
C ASP A 32 -24.05 -13.01 11.02
N ASP A 33 -24.98 -12.73 11.91
CA ASP A 33 -26.02 -13.69 12.35
C ASP A 33 -27.39 -13.43 11.66
N GLY A 34 -27.42 -12.56 10.64
CA GLY A 34 -28.61 -12.15 9.92
C GLY A 34 -29.43 -11.04 10.60
N GLN A 35 -29.10 -10.69 11.83
CA GLN A 35 -29.70 -9.57 12.57
C GLN A 35 -28.67 -8.52 12.96
N THR A 36 -27.47 -8.95 13.33
CA THR A 36 -26.39 -8.10 13.76
C THR A 36 -25.09 -8.44 13.05
N MET A 37 -24.33 -7.41 12.73
CA MET A 37 -23.02 -7.54 12.12
C MET A 37 -21.96 -7.06 13.12
N LYS A 38 -20.97 -7.90 13.43
CA LYS A 38 -19.94 -7.63 14.42
C LYS A 38 -18.56 -7.77 13.80
N TYR A 39 -17.67 -6.86 14.17
CA TYR A 39 -16.23 -7.00 13.89
C TYR A 39 -15.55 -7.59 15.13
N ARG A 40 -15.01 -8.78 14.98
CA ARG A 40 -14.19 -9.39 16.02
C ARG A 40 -12.71 -9.23 15.64
N PHE A 41 -11.97 -8.49 16.45
CA PHE A 41 -10.52 -8.39 16.28
C PHE A 41 -9.88 -9.78 16.41
N VAL A 42 -9.02 -10.11 15.44
CA VAL A 42 -8.31 -11.40 15.42
C VAL A 42 -6.86 -11.17 15.82
N GLN A 43 -6.15 -10.32 15.07
CA GLN A 43 -4.72 -10.07 15.31
C GLN A 43 -4.24 -8.84 14.53
N PHE A 44 -3.06 -8.39 14.87
CA PHE A 44 -2.25 -7.57 13.96
C PHE A 44 -1.49 -8.47 12.99
N TYR A 45 -1.34 -8.01 11.76
CA TYR A 45 -0.61 -8.78 10.74
C TYR A 45 0.28 -7.87 9.89
N PRO A 46 1.48 -8.32 9.50
CA PRO A 46 2.31 -7.57 8.58
C PRO A 46 1.61 -7.35 7.24
N MET A 47 1.57 -6.10 6.80
CA MET A 47 1.03 -5.73 5.50
C MET A 47 1.79 -4.52 4.95
N PRO A 48 2.40 -4.62 3.77
CA PRO A 48 3.08 -3.47 3.16
C PRO A 48 2.14 -2.28 3.04
N GLY A 49 2.49 -1.15 3.68
CA GLY A 49 1.67 0.05 3.64
C GLY A 49 0.40 0.03 4.50
N GLY A 50 0.24 -0.93 5.40
CA GLY A 50 -0.95 -1.08 6.26
C GLY A 50 -1.25 0.13 7.17
N GLN A 51 -0.27 1.01 7.40
CA GLN A 51 -0.44 2.28 8.12
C GLN A 51 -1.21 3.34 7.31
N ASN A 52 -1.36 3.17 6.01
CA ASN A 52 -2.09 4.05 5.10
C ASN A 52 -3.37 3.37 4.59
N LYS A 53 -4.22 4.11 3.88
CA LYS A 53 -5.37 3.53 3.19
C LYS A 53 -4.89 2.72 2.00
N PHE A 54 -5.44 1.54 1.84
CA PHE A 54 -5.20 0.61 0.74
C PHE A 54 -6.52 0.02 0.23
N LYS A 55 -6.47 -0.55 -0.96
CA LYS A 55 -7.55 -1.32 -1.56
C LYS A 55 -6.99 -2.67 -2.01
N ILE A 56 -7.62 -3.75 -1.60
CA ILE A 56 -7.32 -5.10 -2.05
C ILE A 56 -8.35 -5.47 -3.11
N ILE A 57 -7.88 -6.03 -4.20
CA ILE A 57 -8.70 -6.63 -5.26
C ILE A 57 -8.29 -8.09 -5.45
N ARG A 58 -9.23 -8.91 -5.87
CA ARG A 58 -8.97 -10.28 -6.30
C ARG A 58 -8.97 -10.33 -7.81
N ASP A 59 -8.01 -11.00 -8.38
CA ASP A 59 -7.94 -11.28 -9.81
C ASP A 59 -8.47 -12.68 -10.08
N GLU A 60 -9.58 -12.77 -10.77
CA GLU A 60 -10.25 -14.04 -11.06
C GLU A 60 -9.43 -14.97 -11.98
N LYS A 61 -8.59 -14.39 -12.86
CA LYS A 61 -7.74 -15.18 -13.75
C LYS A 61 -6.64 -15.94 -13.02
N SER A 62 -5.95 -15.27 -12.09
CA SER A 62 -4.83 -15.86 -11.34
C SER A 62 -5.26 -16.44 -9.99
N GLY A 63 -6.42 -16.04 -9.47
CA GLY A 63 -6.87 -16.35 -8.12
C GLY A 63 -6.12 -15.56 -7.04
N LEU A 64 -5.21 -14.64 -7.42
CA LEU A 64 -4.39 -13.87 -6.50
C LEU A 64 -5.10 -12.60 -6.03
N TYR A 65 -4.76 -12.20 -4.82
CA TYR A 65 -5.09 -10.87 -4.30
C TYR A 65 -3.99 -9.88 -4.68
N TRP A 66 -4.37 -8.65 -5.01
CA TRP A 66 -3.47 -7.58 -5.39
C TRP A 66 -3.78 -6.31 -4.62
N THR A 67 -2.75 -5.57 -4.28
CA THR A 67 -2.87 -4.26 -3.64
C THR A 67 -1.78 -3.32 -4.10
N CYS A 68 -2.10 -2.03 -4.19
CA CYS A 68 -1.11 -0.97 -4.30
C CYS A 68 -1.11 -0.17 -3.01
N SER A 69 0.04 -0.10 -2.37
CA SER A 69 0.19 0.56 -1.07
C SER A 69 1.48 1.36 -0.97
N THR A 70 1.52 2.26 -0.03
CA THR A 70 2.67 3.14 0.15
C THR A 70 3.71 2.46 1.05
N LEU A 71 4.87 2.15 0.49
CA LEU A 71 5.98 1.58 1.24
C LEU A 71 6.70 2.65 2.06
N VAL A 72 6.95 2.36 3.32
CA VAL A 72 7.84 3.15 4.19
C VAL A 72 9.22 2.48 4.17
N PRO A 73 10.24 3.10 3.56
CA PRO A 73 11.55 2.46 3.40
C PRO A 73 12.36 2.40 4.69
N ASP A 74 12.11 3.32 5.62
CA ASP A 74 12.81 3.37 6.90
C ASP A 74 11.84 3.79 8.02
N PRO A 75 11.22 2.83 8.72
CA PRO A 75 10.30 3.10 9.82
C PRO A 75 11.02 3.56 11.10
N TYR A 76 12.33 3.37 11.19
CA TYR A 76 13.14 3.74 12.36
C TYR A 76 13.74 5.14 12.27
N GLN A 77 13.57 5.83 11.16
CA GLN A 77 14.13 7.16 11.00
C GLN A 77 13.58 8.11 12.07
N PRO A 78 14.44 8.82 12.83
CA PRO A 78 14.01 9.75 13.87
C PRO A 78 13.10 10.86 13.31
N PRO A 79 12.11 11.33 14.08
CA PRO A 79 11.19 12.38 13.65
C PRO A 79 11.86 13.70 13.31
N GLY A 80 12.90 14.09 14.05
CA GLY A 80 13.58 15.38 13.88
C GLY A 80 14.10 15.59 12.46
N PRO A 81 14.96 14.71 11.93
CA PRO A 81 15.45 14.83 10.55
C PRO A 81 14.34 14.81 9.50
N LEU A 82 13.20 14.20 9.79
CA LEU A 82 12.05 14.20 8.90
C LEU A 82 11.31 15.54 8.95
N ALA A 83 11.14 16.10 10.15
CA ALA A 83 10.53 17.42 10.34
C ALA A 83 11.33 18.51 9.63
N ASP A 84 12.66 18.49 9.75
CA ASP A 84 13.58 19.40 9.07
C ASP A 84 13.49 19.32 7.54
N ARG A 85 13.06 18.17 7.03
CA ARG A 85 12.80 17.93 5.58
C ARG A 85 11.35 18.18 5.17
N GLY A 86 10.52 18.75 6.05
CA GLY A 86 9.12 19.03 5.75
C GLY A 86 8.16 17.84 5.89
N PHE A 87 8.61 16.72 6.46
CA PHE A 87 7.69 15.69 6.91
C PHE A 87 7.15 16.06 8.27
N ALA A 88 5.91 15.74 8.54
CA ALA A 88 5.28 15.97 9.84
C ALA A 88 5.87 15.07 10.97
N GLY A 89 7.17 14.88 10.98
CA GLY A 89 7.90 14.16 12.01
C GLY A 89 7.58 12.65 12.13
N ASN A 90 7.00 12.04 11.11
CA ASN A 90 6.44 10.70 11.23
C ASN A 90 6.85 9.82 10.02
N PRO A 91 7.71 8.80 10.21
CA PRO A 91 8.10 7.89 9.14
C PRO A 91 6.90 7.23 8.45
N GLY A 92 5.85 6.87 9.19
CA GLY A 92 4.63 6.31 8.63
C GLY A 92 3.88 7.26 7.68
N ASN A 93 4.28 8.53 7.62
CA ASN A 93 3.76 9.50 6.67
C ASN A 93 4.62 9.64 5.41
N MET A 94 5.70 8.89 5.28
CA MET A 94 6.44 8.81 4.02
C MET A 94 5.59 8.12 2.96
N ARG A 95 5.34 8.80 1.83
CA ARG A 95 4.37 8.37 0.82
C ARG A 95 4.92 8.40 -0.60
N ARG A 96 6.23 8.49 -0.74
CA ARG A 96 6.92 8.69 -2.02
C ARG A 96 7.11 7.43 -2.87
N ILE A 97 6.80 6.25 -2.31
CA ILE A 97 6.97 4.96 -3.00
C ILE A 97 5.63 4.23 -3.00
N LEU A 98 5.08 4.01 -4.17
CA LEU A 98 3.87 3.22 -4.39
C LEU A 98 4.27 1.84 -4.91
N MET A 99 4.06 0.81 -4.10
CA MET A 99 4.40 -0.57 -4.41
C MET A 99 3.18 -1.37 -4.81
N LEU A 100 3.34 -2.23 -5.80
CA LEU A 100 2.42 -3.31 -6.12
C LEU A 100 2.83 -4.56 -5.35
N SER A 101 1.87 -5.16 -4.68
CA SER A 101 2.06 -6.43 -3.96
C SER A 101 0.95 -7.40 -4.32
N TYR A 102 1.25 -8.70 -4.23
CA TYR A 102 0.29 -9.78 -4.43
C TYR A 102 0.31 -10.76 -3.26
N SER A 103 -0.76 -11.54 -3.14
CA SER A 103 -0.93 -12.54 -2.09
C SER A 103 -1.74 -13.71 -2.60
N ILE A 104 -1.42 -14.93 -2.14
CA ILE A 104 -2.19 -16.15 -2.42
C ILE A 104 -3.40 -16.22 -1.48
N ASP A 105 -3.23 -15.79 -0.25
CA ASP A 105 -4.17 -15.99 0.86
C ASP A 105 -4.82 -14.70 1.38
N GLY A 106 -4.44 -13.54 0.82
CA GLY A 106 -4.90 -12.23 1.27
C GLY A 106 -4.24 -11.71 2.56
N LEU A 107 -3.33 -12.48 3.16
CA LEU A 107 -2.62 -12.14 4.40
C LEU A 107 -1.11 -12.01 4.17
N ASN A 108 -0.49 -12.98 3.52
CA ASN A 108 0.94 -12.97 3.24
C ASN A 108 1.20 -12.24 1.92
N TRP A 109 1.91 -11.12 1.97
CA TRP A 109 2.11 -10.22 0.84
C TRP A 109 3.53 -10.27 0.31
N PHE A 110 3.64 -10.41 -1.01
CA PHE A 110 4.90 -10.42 -1.76
C PHE A 110 4.96 -9.17 -2.64
N GLN A 111 6.13 -8.57 -2.74
CA GLN A 111 6.32 -7.40 -3.60
C GLN A 111 6.40 -7.85 -5.08
N ALA A 112 5.60 -7.23 -5.93
CA ALA A 112 5.60 -7.47 -7.38
C ALA A 112 6.41 -6.40 -8.13
N GLY A 113 6.44 -5.16 -7.62
CA GLY A 113 7.21 -4.10 -8.25
C GLY A 113 6.81 -2.70 -7.80
N CYS A 114 7.57 -1.72 -8.22
CA CYS A 114 7.31 -0.32 -7.94
C CYS A 114 6.42 0.28 -9.04
N VAL A 115 5.26 0.81 -8.66
CA VAL A 115 4.33 1.47 -9.58
C VAL A 115 4.75 2.91 -9.84
N ALA A 116 5.13 3.61 -8.78
CA ALA A 116 5.61 4.98 -8.85
C ALA A 116 6.55 5.30 -7.68
N MET A 117 7.55 6.10 -7.94
CA MET A 117 8.50 6.53 -6.92
C MET A 117 8.96 7.97 -7.21
N SER A 118 9.10 8.76 -6.16
CA SER A 118 9.80 10.03 -6.21
C SER A 118 11.03 10.01 -5.30
N ARG A 119 12.09 10.67 -5.73
CA ARG A 119 13.25 10.96 -4.86
C ARG A 119 13.00 12.15 -3.95
N ASN A 120 12.01 12.97 -4.29
CA ASN A 120 11.63 14.10 -3.46
C ASN A 120 10.77 13.62 -2.29
N PRO A 121 11.20 13.81 -1.05
CA PRO A 121 10.49 13.36 0.14
C PRO A 121 9.12 14.04 0.35
N LEU A 122 8.90 15.19 -0.27
CA LEU A 122 7.64 15.93 -0.19
C LEU A 122 6.61 15.51 -1.23
N GLU A 123 7.01 14.70 -2.21
CA GLU A 123 6.09 14.12 -3.18
C GLU A 123 5.48 12.82 -2.66
N SER A 124 4.32 12.49 -3.17
CA SER A 124 3.57 11.34 -2.70
C SER A 124 2.70 10.71 -3.77
N PHE A 125 2.50 9.40 -3.60
CA PHE A 125 1.55 8.57 -4.33
C PHE A 125 0.79 7.72 -3.29
N HIS A 126 -0.44 8.08 -2.96
CA HIS A 126 -1.14 7.40 -1.89
C HIS A 126 -2.63 7.19 -2.18
N TYR A 127 -3.28 6.41 -1.32
CA TYR A 127 -4.69 6.05 -1.44
C TYR A 127 -5.02 5.46 -2.83
N ALA A 128 -4.13 4.59 -3.26
CA ALA A 128 -4.22 3.98 -4.58
C ALA A 128 -5.48 3.12 -4.72
N SER A 129 -6.09 3.21 -5.89
CA SER A 129 -7.24 2.41 -6.29
C SER A 129 -6.89 1.62 -7.55
N PRO A 130 -6.47 0.36 -7.42
CA PRO A 130 -6.21 -0.51 -8.55
C PRO A 130 -7.51 -1.00 -9.18
N VAL A 131 -7.51 -1.13 -10.51
CA VAL A 131 -8.58 -1.71 -11.33
C VAL A 131 -7.94 -2.55 -12.44
N ILE A 132 -8.43 -3.76 -12.63
CA ILE A 132 -7.97 -4.66 -13.68
C ILE A 132 -8.69 -4.32 -14.99
N VAL A 133 -7.93 -4.13 -16.06
CA VAL A 133 -8.44 -3.87 -17.41
C VAL A 133 -7.72 -4.81 -18.38
N GLY A 134 -8.35 -5.90 -18.73
CA GLY A 134 -7.74 -6.97 -19.53
C GLY A 134 -6.54 -7.60 -18.81
N ASP A 135 -5.36 -7.46 -19.38
CA ASP A 135 -4.12 -7.98 -18.81
C ASP A 135 -3.32 -6.91 -18.05
N ASP A 136 -3.83 -5.70 -18.02
CA ASP A 136 -3.17 -4.58 -17.36
C ASP A 136 -3.86 -4.20 -16.05
N LEU A 137 -3.09 -3.58 -15.15
CA LEU A 137 -3.60 -2.96 -13.94
C LEU A 137 -3.51 -1.45 -14.08
N LEU A 138 -4.65 -0.78 -14.00
CA LEU A 138 -4.72 0.68 -13.90
C LEU A 138 -4.78 1.07 -12.43
N VAL A 139 -3.94 2.00 -12.03
CA VAL A 139 -3.84 2.46 -10.64
C VAL A 139 -4.03 3.96 -10.59
N LEU A 140 -5.15 4.39 -10.05
CA LEU A 140 -5.37 5.79 -9.71
C LEU A 140 -4.74 6.05 -8.34
N SER A 141 -3.96 7.12 -8.24
CA SER A 141 -3.33 7.52 -6.99
C SER A 141 -3.57 8.99 -6.72
N ARG A 142 -3.95 9.29 -5.49
CA ARG A 142 -3.92 10.65 -4.98
C ARG A 142 -2.46 11.05 -4.79
N SER A 143 -2.02 12.14 -5.44
CA SER A 143 -0.60 12.44 -5.56
C SER A 143 -0.28 13.90 -5.23
N SER A 144 0.90 14.09 -4.68
CA SER A 144 1.53 15.40 -4.51
C SER A 144 2.78 15.43 -5.38
N ILE A 145 2.77 16.24 -6.43
CA ILE A 145 3.87 16.33 -7.40
C ILE A 145 4.32 17.79 -7.52
N GLY A 146 5.62 18.00 -7.63
CA GLY A 146 6.22 19.34 -7.68
C GLY A 146 6.17 20.06 -6.33
N ALA A 147 6.04 19.31 -5.23
CA ALA A 147 5.91 19.87 -3.88
C ALA A 147 7.17 20.61 -3.41
N ALA A 148 8.36 20.25 -3.91
CA ALA A 148 9.61 20.85 -3.44
C ALA A 148 9.68 22.35 -3.76
N ASP A 149 9.39 22.73 -5.00
CA ASP A 149 9.42 24.14 -5.40
C ASP A 149 8.27 24.92 -4.76
N ARG A 150 7.13 24.25 -4.63
CA ARG A 150 5.95 24.83 -4.00
C ARG A 150 6.07 24.90 -2.47
N TYR A 151 6.78 23.97 -1.84
CA TYR A 151 7.03 24.00 -0.41
C TYR A 151 7.95 25.16 -0.03
N ARG A 152 8.98 25.47 -0.82
CA ARG A 152 9.80 26.68 -0.62
C ARG A 152 8.94 27.93 -0.76
N ALA A 153 8.11 28.01 -1.80
CA ALA A 153 7.18 29.12 -1.99
C ALA A 153 6.15 29.19 -0.85
N TYR A 154 5.75 28.04 -0.31
CA TYR A 154 4.79 27.93 0.77
C TYR A 154 5.36 28.46 2.09
N THR A 155 6.50 27.97 2.50
CA THR A 155 7.12 28.34 3.80
C THR A 155 7.56 29.80 3.86
N TRP A 156 7.83 30.42 2.71
CA TRP A 156 8.27 31.81 2.61
C TRP A 156 7.18 32.77 2.11
N ASN A 157 6.02 32.26 1.75
CA ASN A 157 4.93 33.08 1.22
C ASN A 157 3.89 33.36 2.32
N PRO A 158 3.81 34.62 2.83
CA PRO A 158 2.85 34.99 3.85
C PRO A 158 1.39 34.74 3.47
N GLY A 159 1.07 34.78 2.17
CA GLY A 159 -0.26 34.50 1.64
C GLY A 159 -0.70 33.06 1.85
N VAL A 160 0.26 32.12 1.85
CA VAL A 160 0.00 30.71 2.12
C VAL A 160 -0.17 30.47 3.60
N LEU A 161 0.70 31.05 4.44
CA LEU A 161 0.60 30.99 5.89
C LEU A 161 -0.71 31.59 6.39
N SER A 162 -1.27 32.55 5.69
CA SER A 162 -2.57 33.16 5.98
C SER A 162 -3.77 32.36 5.44
N GLY A 163 -3.56 31.19 4.83
CA GLY A 163 -4.62 30.37 4.26
C GLY A 163 -5.22 30.87 2.95
N LYS A 164 -4.65 31.92 2.34
CA LYS A 164 -5.15 32.51 1.09
C LYS A 164 -4.72 31.75 -0.17
N ALA A 165 -3.72 30.88 -0.09
CA ALA A 165 -3.27 30.08 -1.19
C ALA A 165 -3.40 28.58 -0.87
N LYS A 166 -4.12 27.85 -1.73
CA LYS A 166 -4.27 26.38 -1.63
C LYS A 166 -3.12 25.70 -2.36
N LEU A 167 -1.98 25.57 -1.71
CA LEU A 167 -0.89 24.74 -2.21
C LEU A 167 -0.75 23.49 -1.37
N PRO A 168 -0.27 22.37 -1.90
CA PRO A 168 0.00 21.20 -1.09
C PRO A 168 1.06 21.55 -0.06
N TYR A 169 0.66 21.40 1.19
CA TYR A 169 1.43 21.82 2.35
C TYR A 169 2.48 20.76 2.74
N ASN A 170 2.18 19.52 2.44
CA ASN A 170 3.03 18.41 2.78
C ASN A 170 2.73 17.23 1.82
N ASN A 171 3.39 16.13 2.02
CA ASN A 171 3.20 14.92 1.23
C ASN A 171 1.80 14.27 1.39
N HIS A 172 0.99 14.70 2.32
CA HIS A 172 -0.41 14.26 2.47
C HIS A 172 -1.38 15.10 1.64
N ASP A 173 -1.10 16.39 1.48
CA ASP A 173 -1.96 17.30 0.74
C ASP A 173 -1.68 17.17 -0.74
N SER A 174 -2.60 16.57 -1.45
CA SER A 174 -2.44 16.27 -2.86
C SER A 174 -2.86 17.44 -3.72
N ASN A 175 -2.20 17.60 -4.85
CA ASN A 175 -2.52 18.59 -5.86
C ASN A 175 -3.03 17.97 -7.16
N MET A 176 -2.96 16.65 -7.30
CA MET A 176 -3.43 15.95 -8.50
C MET A 176 -3.80 14.50 -8.21
N ILE A 177 -4.45 13.90 -9.19
CA ILE A 177 -4.63 12.45 -9.29
C ILE A 177 -3.77 11.99 -10.45
N THR A 178 -2.95 10.97 -10.21
CA THR A 178 -2.14 10.33 -11.25
C THR A 178 -2.73 8.99 -11.62
N LEU A 179 -2.63 8.65 -12.90
CA LEU A 179 -2.96 7.34 -13.43
C LEU A 179 -1.68 6.62 -13.84
N HIS A 180 -1.51 5.42 -13.30
CA HIS A 180 -0.39 4.54 -13.62
C HIS A 180 -0.94 3.29 -14.28
N ARG A 181 -0.25 2.80 -15.32
CA ARG A 181 -0.57 1.55 -16.00
C ARG A 181 0.55 0.56 -15.80
N VAL A 182 0.25 -0.55 -15.17
CA VAL A 182 1.16 -1.70 -15.05
C VAL A 182 0.76 -2.73 -16.08
N LYS A 183 1.54 -2.83 -17.15
CA LYS A 183 1.29 -3.76 -18.24
C LYS A 183 1.58 -5.19 -17.80
N ASN A 184 0.73 -6.13 -18.21
CA ASN A 184 0.89 -7.56 -17.94
C ASN A 184 1.19 -7.84 -16.46
N PHE A 185 0.50 -7.17 -15.54
CA PHE A 185 0.82 -7.18 -14.11
C PHE A 185 0.90 -8.59 -13.51
N ARG A 186 0.17 -9.57 -14.06
CA ARG A 186 0.18 -10.95 -13.58
C ARG A 186 1.55 -11.61 -13.72
N SER A 187 2.34 -11.22 -14.73
CA SER A 187 3.70 -11.74 -14.94
C SER A 187 4.70 -11.31 -13.88
N LEU A 188 4.33 -10.35 -13.03
CA LEU A 188 5.15 -9.88 -11.91
C LEU A 188 5.00 -10.75 -10.65
N ALA A 189 4.02 -11.65 -10.63
CA ALA A 189 3.86 -12.60 -9.54
C ALA A 189 4.67 -13.87 -9.82
N LEU A 190 5.38 -14.34 -8.81
CA LEU A 190 5.97 -15.67 -8.83
C LEU A 190 4.86 -16.72 -8.65
N ASP A 191 4.94 -17.82 -9.33
CA ASP A 191 4.07 -18.97 -9.03
C ASP A 191 4.60 -19.67 -7.79
N LEU A 192 3.97 -19.36 -6.67
CA LEU A 192 4.34 -19.90 -5.36
C LEU A 192 3.55 -21.15 -4.99
N ARG A 193 2.67 -21.62 -5.87
CA ARG A 193 1.89 -22.84 -5.62
C ARG A 193 2.77 -24.05 -5.79
N PRO A 194 2.73 -25.00 -4.85
CA PRO A 194 3.52 -26.22 -4.96
C PRO A 194 3.05 -27.03 -6.17
N ASP A 195 3.98 -27.44 -7.01
CA ASP A 195 3.72 -28.40 -8.08
C ASP A 195 3.80 -29.82 -7.55
N PHE A 196 2.67 -30.39 -7.18
CA PHE A 196 2.59 -31.78 -6.72
C PHE A 196 2.77 -32.84 -7.82
N LYS A 197 2.90 -32.42 -9.09
CA LYS A 197 3.11 -33.35 -10.21
C LYS A 197 4.57 -33.68 -10.44
N SER A 198 5.51 -32.90 -9.88
CA SER A 198 6.95 -33.10 -10.08
C SER A 198 7.60 -34.12 -9.16
N THR A 199 6.86 -34.69 -8.22
CA THR A 199 7.40 -35.69 -7.26
C THR A 199 7.55 -37.10 -7.87
N ALA A 200 7.13 -37.34 -9.10
CA ALA A 200 7.23 -38.65 -9.77
C ALA A 200 8.60 -38.93 -10.43
N SER A 201 9.57 -38.02 -10.39
CA SER A 201 10.84 -38.19 -11.08
C SER A 201 12.07 -38.34 -10.18
N HIS A 202 11.92 -38.42 -8.86
CA HIS A 202 13.05 -38.61 -7.93
C HIS A 202 13.39 -40.07 -7.64
N ASP A 203 12.57 -41.03 -8.09
CA ASP A 203 12.83 -42.45 -7.88
C ASP A 203 13.71 -43.12 -8.95
N ALA A 204 14.29 -42.31 -9.87
CA ALA A 204 15.10 -42.84 -10.96
C ALA A 204 16.63 -42.66 -10.78
N ILE A 205 17.11 -42.36 -9.57
CA ILE A 205 18.54 -42.31 -9.26
C ILE A 205 18.82 -43.22 -8.07
N SER A 206 18.64 -44.53 -8.31
CA SER A 206 19.28 -45.56 -7.49
C SER A 206 19.31 -46.87 -8.29
N GLU A 207 20.24 -46.98 -9.22
CA GLU A 207 20.91 -48.22 -9.64
C GLU A 207 22.37 -47.91 -9.98
#